data_77855a1a132f32acd6b2cd4c195167f6
#
_entry.id   77855a1a132f32acd6b2cd4c195167f6
#
_cell.length_a   1.000
_cell.length_b   1.000
_cell.length_c   1.000
_cell.angle_alpha   90.00
_cell.angle_beta   90.00
_cell.angle_gamma   90.00
#
_symmetry.space_group_name_H-M   'P 1'
#
loop_
_entity.id
_entity.type
_entity.pdbx_description
1 polymer ?
#
loop_
_entity_poly.entity_id
_entity_poly.type
_entity_poly.pdbx_seq_one_letter_code
_entity_poly.pdbx_strand_id
1 'polypeptide(L)'
;MKFKKIVILALSIAMLIAMTGCGDLNRIDESKPTVVCTGFAQYDWVLNILGDEAERWNVIRINDKGADMHSYQPSAEDMIIISKADVLIYTGGMSEEWIIDAMESQDFQGKAYALLDHCEPICIEDDHGHEGHDHESSDEHEHHGHSHDEYDEHAWLSLKNAKMFCEDISKLLDEIYPSSSYDKNCKNYIDKIDELSSQFVFEGNNNIIFADRFPFRYLAEDFDLNWYAAFPGCSAETEASFDTLKELSNVVKEDRPAGIFVTETGDDSLAKTVIANSGEQNIEIIKVNSMQSIPKGEVRGYLEIMEENLNALKKVLK
;
A
#
# COMPACT_ATOMS: atom_id res chain seq x y z
N MET A 1 0.34 47.77 41.92
CA MET A 1 1.14 46.52 42.13
C MET A 1 0.34 45.22 42.07
N LYS A 2 -0.86 45.12 42.63
CA LYS A 2 -1.69 43.89 42.63
C LYS A 2 -2.15 43.45 41.23
N PHE A 3 -2.52 44.40 40.35
CA PHE A 3 -2.98 44.08 38.97
C PHE A 3 -1.88 43.48 38.09
N LYS A 4 -0.64 44.00 38.16
CA LYS A 4 0.51 43.42 37.42
C LYS A 4 0.83 41.98 37.87
N LYS A 5 0.68 41.66 39.16
CA LYS A 5 0.90 40.29 39.68
C LYS A 5 -0.18 39.31 39.21
N ILE A 6 -1.43 39.77 39.08
CA ILE A 6 -2.53 38.93 38.57
C ILE A 6 -2.36 38.65 37.07
N VAL A 7 -1.92 39.63 36.28
CA VAL A 7 -1.67 39.46 34.85
C VAL A 7 -0.47 38.52 34.62
N ILE A 8 0.59 38.62 35.40
CA ILE A 8 1.74 37.74 35.32
C ILE A 8 1.37 36.29 35.72
N LEU A 9 0.54 36.13 36.75
CA LEU A 9 0.04 34.82 37.18
C LEU A 9 -0.89 34.19 36.12
N ALA A 10 -1.76 35.00 35.49
CA ALA A 10 -2.64 34.54 34.41
C ALA A 10 -1.84 34.14 33.15
N LEU A 11 -0.79 34.91 32.78
CA LEU A 11 0.11 34.55 31.68
C LEU A 11 0.93 33.28 31.96
N SER A 12 1.41 33.07 33.20
CA SER A 12 2.13 31.86 33.55
C SER A 12 1.23 30.63 33.59
N ILE A 13 -0.04 30.75 34.00
CA ILE A 13 -1.02 29.67 33.94
C ILE A 13 -1.40 29.37 32.47
N ALA A 14 -1.57 30.40 31.62
CA ALA A 14 -1.83 30.18 30.19
C ALA A 14 -0.64 29.54 29.48
N MET A 15 0.59 29.82 29.88
CA MET A 15 1.80 29.19 29.33
C MET A 15 1.98 27.77 29.81
N LEU A 16 1.50 27.40 31.02
CA LEU A 16 1.47 26.02 31.51
C LEU A 16 0.39 25.17 30.79
N ILE A 17 -0.72 25.76 30.40
CA ILE A 17 -1.79 25.08 29.67
C ILE A 17 -1.40 24.88 28.18
N ALA A 18 -0.55 25.74 27.62
CA ALA A 18 -0.03 25.58 26.27
C ALA A 18 1.02 24.44 26.11
N MET A 19 1.51 23.88 27.20
CA MET A 19 2.43 22.73 27.19
C MET A 19 1.72 21.35 27.25
N THR A 20 0.39 21.30 27.35
CA THR A 20 -0.37 20.05 27.26
C THR A 20 -0.76 19.68 25.83
N GLY A 21 -0.05 20.18 24.85
CA GLY A 21 -0.07 19.74 23.46
C GLY A 21 0.88 18.55 23.24
N CYS A 22 1.00 17.62 24.20
CA CYS A 22 1.53 16.29 23.93
C CYS A 22 0.46 15.52 23.17
N GLY A 23 0.67 15.35 21.87
CA GLY A 23 -0.02 14.32 21.09
C GLY A 23 0.05 12.97 21.81
N ASP A 24 -0.81 12.08 21.43
CA ASP A 24 -1.10 10.77 22.01
C ASP A 24 0.14 9.85 22.24
N LEU A 25 1.16 10.28 23.00
CA LEU A 25 2.22 9.39 23.49
C LEU A 25 1.67 8.25 24.39
N ASN A 26 0.38 8.27 24.70
CA ASN A 26 -0.35 7.19 25.37
C ASN A 26 -0.73 6.02 24.45
N ARG A 27 -0.27 5.99 23.20
CA ARG A 27 -0.57 4.87 22.27
C ARG A 27 0.18 3.57 22.64
N ILE A 28 1.24 3.63 23.44
CA ILE A 28 2.08 2.50 23.81
C ILE A 28 1.96 2.20 25.29
N ASP A 29 1.48 1.01 25.62
CA ASP A 29 1.57 0.42 26.96
C ASP A 29 2.92 -0.32 27.06
N GLU A 30 3.87 0.24 27.82
CA GLU A 30 5.23 -0.29 27.95
C GLU A 30 5.30 -1.70 28.59
N SER A 31 4.19 -2.22 29.09
CA SER A 31 4.09 -3.60 29.60
C SER A 31 3.80 -4.64 28.52
N LYS A 32 3.53 -4.21 27.27
CA LYS A 32 3.16 -5.05 26.13
C LYS A 32 4.20 -4.93 25.02
N PRO A 33 4.45 -6.01 24.26
CA PRO A 33 5.22 -5.90 23.04
C PRO A 33 4.50 -5.00 22.03
N THR A 34 5.28 -4.33 21.18
CA THR A 34 4.80 -3.34 20.25
C THR A 34 5.11 -3.75 18.81
N VAL A 35 4.08 -3.88 17.98
CA VAL A 35 4.22 -4.02 16.54
C VAL A 35 3.72 -2.77 15.85
N VAL A 36 4.56 -2.22 14.98
CA VAL A 36 4.28 -1.02 14.20
C VAL A 36 4.20 -1.39 12.73
N CYS A 37 3.14 -0.96 12.07
CA CYS A 37 2.92 -1.13 10.63
C CYS A 37 2.84 0.25 9.96
N THR A 38 3.45 0.42 8.80
CA THR A 38 3.34 1.68 8.06
C THR A 38 2.04 1.78 7.29
N GLY A 39 1.60 0.70 6.66
CA GLY A 39 0.41 0.64 5.82
C GLY A 39 -0.77 -0.13 6.42
N PHE A 40 -1.89 -0.07 5.71
CA PHE A 40 -3.14 -0.71 6.12
C PHE A 40 -3.08 -2.24 5.98
N ALA A 41 -2.55 -2.75 4.87
CA ALA A 41 -2.53 -4.19 4.60
C ALA A 41 -1.74 -4.95 5.69
N GLN A 42 -0.53 -4.47 6.02
CA GLN A 42 0.31 -5.03 7.07
C GLN A 42 -0.40 -5.02 8.42
N TYR A 43 -1.06 -3.91 8.75
CA TYR A 43 -1.82 -3.76 9.99
C TYR A 43 -2.98 -4.76 10.09
N ASP A 44 -3.75 -4.93 9.02
CA ASP A 44 -4.86 -5.89 8.97
C ASP A 44 -4.37 -7.33 9.10
N TRP A 45 -3.27 -7.69 8.41
CA TRP A 45 -2.66 -9.02 8.53
C TRP A 45 -2.20 -9.31 9.96
N VAL A 46 -1.51 -8.37 10.60
CA VAL A 46 -1.09 -8.50 12.01
C VAL A 46 -2.30 -8.75 12.91
N LEU A 47 -3.37 -7.98 12.77
CA LEU A 47 -4.57 -8.16 13.59
C LEU A 47 -5.21 -9.54 13.38
N ASN A 48 -5.26 -10.04 12.14
CA ASN A 48 -5.82 -11.35 11.83
C ASN A 48 -4.94 -12.50 12.35
N ILE A 49 -3.61 -12.35 12.32
CA ILE A 49 -2.65 -13.33 12.87
C ILE A 49 -2.71 -13.36 14.40
N LEU A 50 -2.73 -12.20 15.05
CA LEU A 50 -2.85 -12.11 16.49
C LEU A 50 -4.22 -12.61 17.00
N GLY A 51 -5.30 -12.32 16.28
CA GLY A 51 -6.66 -12.68 16.68
C GLY A 51 -6.99 -12.16 18.08
N ASP A 52 -7.50 -13.02 18.94
CA ASP A 52 -7.86 -12.67 20.34
C ASP A 52 -6.66 -12.21 21.17
N GLU A 53 -5.43 -12.50 20.75
CA GLU A 53 -4.22 -12.07 21.45
C GLU A 53 -3.79 -10.64 21.09
N ALA A 54 -4.46 -9.98 20.15
CA ALA A 54 -4.16 -8.58 19.80
C ALA A 54 -4.23 -7.64 21.01
N GLU A 55 -5.07 -7.92 22.00
CA GLU A 55 -5.16 -7.14 23.25
C GLU A 55 -3.87 -7.21 24.10
N ARG A 56 -3.01 -8.19 23.85
CA ARG A 56 -1.71 -8.35 24.54
C ARG A 56 -0.58 -7.58 23.88
N TRP A 57 -0.85 -6.95 22.75
CA TRP A 57 0.10 -6.17 21.96
C TRP A 57 -0.32 -4.71 21.88
N ASN A 58 0.64 -3.84 21.68
CA ASN A 58 0.38 -2.55 21.07
C ASN A 58 0.49 -2.75 19.56
N VAL A 59 -0.64 -2.74 18.84
CA VAL A 59 -0.68 -2.82 17.38
C VAL A 59 -0.93 -1.43 16.84
N ILE A 60 0.06 -0.84 16.18
CA ILE A 60 0.03 0.55 15.76
C ILE A 60 0.21 0.65 14.25
N ARG A 61 -0.68 1.38 13.59
CA ARG A 61 -0.49 1.82 12.22
C ARG A 61 -0.07 3.29 12.22
N ILE A 62 1.03 3.61 11.53
CA ILE A 62 1.55 4.98 11.44
C ILE A 62 0.69 5.81 10.51
N ASN A 63 0.54 5.41 9.25
CA ASN A 63 -0.30 6.12 8.28
C ASN A 63 -1.79 5.83 8.53
N ASP A 64 -2.34 6.38 9.61
CA ASP A 64 -3.74 6.16 10.02
C ASP A 64 -4.70 7.32 9.68
N LYS A 65 -4.20 8.39 9.06
CA LYS A 65 -5.00 9.57 8.70
C LYS A 65 -5.48 9.58 7.25
N GLY A 66 -5.18 8.53 6.49
CA GLY A 66 -5.58 8.41 5.09
C GLY A 66 -4.72 9.24 4.14
N ALA A 67 -3.49 9.56 4.51
CA ALA A 67 -2.54 10.13 3.57
C ALA A 67 -2.10 9.05 2.56
N ASP A 68 -1.91 9.44 1.32
CA ASP A 68 -1.28 8.59 0.33
C ASP A 68 0.16 8.28 0.76
N MET A 69 0.57 7.01 0.71
CA MET A 69 1.87 6.57 1.19
C MET A 69 3.04 7.26 0.49
N HIS A 70 2.91 7.55 -0.82
CA HIS A 70 3.96 8.22 -1.60
C HIS A 70 4.14 9.71 -1.23
N SER A 71 3.17 10.28 -0.54
CA SER A 71 3.23 11.66 -0.03
C SER A 71 3.31 11.76 1.48
N TYR A 72 3.38 10.60 2.16
CA TYR A 72 3.41 10.55 3.61
C TYR A 72 4.68 11.21 4.16
N GLN A 73 4.48 12.10 5.14
CA GLN A 73 5.58 12.76 5.86
C GLN A 73 5.50 12.36 7.34
N PRO A 74 6.53 11.66 7.86
CA PRO A 74 6.53 11.21 9.24
C PRO A 74 6.56 12.39 10.22
N SER A 75 5.81 12.26 11.29
CA SER A 75 5.84 13.21 12.41
C SER A 75 6.92 12.81 13.44
N ALA A 76 7.26 13.73 14.34
CA ALA A 76 8.14 13.41 15.46
C ALA A 76 7.56 12.32 16.38
N GLU A 77 6.24 12.19 16.44
CA GLU A 77 5.55 11.12 17.17
C GLU A 77 5.79 9.76 16.51
N ASP A 78 5.73 9.69 15.18
CA ASP A 78 5.98 8.46 14.42
C ASP A 78 7.41 7.97 14.65
N MET A 79 8.39 8.88 14.67
CA MET A 79 9.79 8.56 14.97
C MET A 79 9.94 7.94 16.36
N ILE A 80 9.23 8.47 17.37
CA ILE A 80 9.24 7.94 18.74
C ILE A 80 8.55 6.56 18.78
N ILE A 81 7.44 6.38 18.07
CA ILE A 81 6.73 5.10 18.00
C ILE A 81 7.61 4.02 17.37
N ILE A 82 8.30 4.32 16.27
CA ILE A 82 9.25 3.41 15.62
C ILE A 82 10.35 3.00 16.58
N SER A 83 10.95 3.95 17.31
CA SER A 83 12.03 3.65 18.25
C SER A 83 11.65 2.70 19.38
N LYS A 84 10.37 2.59 19.69
CA LYS A 84 9.80 1.72 20.75
C LYS A 84 9.22 0.42 20.21
N ALA A 85 9.28 0.18 18.90
CA ALA A 85 8.73 -1.02 18.30
C ALA A 85 9.64 -2.23 18.56
N ASP A 86 9.05 -3.35 18.99
CA ASP A 86 9.73 -4.65 18.99
C ASP A 86 9.73 -5.27 17.57
N VAL A 87 8.69 -4.95 16.80
CA VAL A 87 8.56 -5.33 15.38
C VAL A 87 8.11 -4.11 14.57
N LEU A 88 8.82 -3.83 13.48
CA LEU A 88 8.46 -2.83 12.49
C LEU A 88 8.21 -3.52 11.14
N ILE A 89 6.99 -3.39 10.62
CA ILE A 89 6.59 -3.94 9.32
C ILE A 89 6.29 -2.78 8.39
N TYR A 90 6.98 -2.71 7.28
CA TYR A 90 6.87 -1.62 6.32
C TYR A 90 6.98 -2.14 4.88
N THR A 91 6.60 -1.34 3.91
CA THR A 91 6.64 -1.76 2.51
C THR A 91 8.07 -1.82 1.98
N GLY A 92 8.87 -0.83 2.30
CA GLY A 92 10.16 -0.58 1.67
C GLY A 92 10.00 0.29 0.41
N GLY A 93 11.07 0.40 -0.37
CA GLY A 93 11.11 1.24 -1.57
C GLY A 93 11.34 2.72 -1.28
N MET A 94 11.26 3.53 -2.35
CA MET A 94 11.61 4.96 -2.30
C MET A 94 10.68 5.78 -1.41
N SER A 95 9.40 5.44 -1.37
CA SER A 95 8.40 6.16 -0.57
C SER A 95 8.63 6.01 0.94
N GLU A 96 9.34 5.00 1.36
CA GLU A 96 9.62 4.70 2.76
C GLU A 96 11.12 4.71 3.10
N GLU A 97 12.00 5.30 2.27
CA GLU A 97 13.42 5.48 2.59
C GLU A 97 13.64 6.17 3.95
N TRP A 98 12.72 7.06 4.34
CA TRP A 98 12.74 7.72 5.64
C TRP A 98 12.68 6.75 6.83
N ILE A 99 12.22 5.50 6.64
CA ILE A 99 12.23 4.45 7.68
C ILE A 99 13.66 4.06 8.04
N ILE A 100 14.54 3.95 7.06
CA ILE A 100 15.95 3.63 7.30
C ILE A 100 16.59 4.73 8.15
N ASP A 101 16.38 6.00 7.77
CA ASP A 101 16.87 7.15 8.54
C ASP A 101 16.27 7.18 9.96
N ALA A 102 15.00 6.80 10.10
CA ALA A 102 14.33 6.71 11.39
C ALA A 102 14.97 5.64 12.27
N MET A 103 15.19 4.44 11.76
CA MET A 103 15.82 3.33 12.50
C MET A 103 17.22 3.71 12.95
N GLU A 104 18.02 4.30 12.07
CA GLU A 104 19.40 4.72 12.40
C GLU A 104 19.43 5.87 13.43
N SER A 105 18.64 6.93 13.22
CA SER A 105 18.64 8.11 14.09
C SER A 105 18.08 7.85 15.49
N GLN A 106 17.23 6.85 15.64
CA GLN A 106 16.56 6.49 16.91
C GLN A 106 17.19 5.26 17.59
N ASP A 107 18.30 4.71 17.05
CA ASP A 107 18.96 3.51 17.60
C ASP A 107 17.95 2.34 17.76
N PHE A 108 17.21 2.05 16.70
CA PHE A 108 16.17 1.02 16.68
C PHE A 108 16.76 -0.36 17.04
N GLN A 109 16.19 -1.03 18.03
CA GLN A 109 16.66 -2.32 18.53
C GLN A 109 15.71 -3.48 18.23
N GLY A 110 14.56 -3.21 17.61
CA GLY A 110 13.56 -4.21 17.25
C GLY A 110 13.92 -5.00 15.99
N LYS A 111 12.97 -5.76 15.49
CA LYS A 111 13.07 -6.47 14.23
C LYS A 111 12.32 -5.69 13.15
N ALA A 112 12.98 -5.44 12.02
CA ALA A 112 12.39 -4.80 10.87
C ALA A 112 12.07 -5.82 9.78
N TYR A 113 10.94 -5.65 9.09
CA TYR A 113 10.48 -6.48 7.99
C TYR A 113 9.96 -5.58 6.86
N ALA A 114 10.74 -5.47 5.78
CA ALA A 114 10.34 -4.79 4.57
C ALA A 114 9.68 -5.77 3.60
N LEU A 115 8.47 -5.49 3.13
CA LEU A 115 7.77 -6.40 2.21
C LEU A 115 8.57 -6.65 0.93
N LEU A 116 9.15 -5.58 0.36
CA LEU A 116 9.89 -5.66 -0.91
C LEU A 116 11.18 -6.50 -0.81
N ASP A 117 11.75 -6.68 0.38
CA ASP A 117 12.93 -7.52 0.57
C ASP A 117 12.59 -9.03 0.50
N HIS A 118 11.30 -9.36 0.54
CA HIS A 118 10.81 -10.74 0.65
C HIS A 118 9.96 -11.21 -0.53
N CYS A 119 9.71 -10.36 -1.53
CA CYS A 119 9.04 -10.75 -2.77
C CYS A 119 9.94 -10.51 -3.98
N GLU A 120 9.56 -11.05 -5.12
CA GLU A 120 10.21 -10.73 -6.40
C GLU A 120 9.76 -9.32 -6.82
N PRO A 121 10.68 -8.34 -6.86
CA PRO A 121 10.30 -6.97 -7.15
C PRO A 121 10.02 -6.78 -8.64
N ILE A 122 8.97 -6.03 -8.98
CA ILE A 122 8.63 -5.66 -10.36
C ILE A 122 9.26 -4.31 -10.66
N CYS A 123 10.15 -4.26 -11.67
CA CYS A 123 10.74 -3.00 -12.13
C CYS A 123 9.68 -2.12 -12.79
N ILE A 124 9.72 -0.82 -12.48
CA ILE A 124 9.00 0.20 -13.23
C ILE A 124 9.94 0.59 -14.37
N GLU A 125 9.97 -0.23 -15.44
CA GLU A 125 10.66 0.19 -16.66
C GLU A 125 9.81 1.26 -17.35
N ASP A 126 10.47 2.22 -18.00
CA ASP A 126 9.85 3.16 -18.96
C ASP A 126 9.35 2.37 -20.19
N ASP A 127 8.39 1.47 -20.01
CA ASP A 127 7.86 0.63 -21.08
C ASP A 127 6.79 1.40 -21.88
N HIS A 128 7.26 2.08 -22.90
CA HIS A 128 6.43 2.53 -24.00
C HIS A 128 6.27 1.39 -24.99
N GLY A 129 5.32 0.47 -24.74
CA GLY A 129 4.79 -0.42 -25.76
C GLY A 129 5.27 -1.87 -25.69
N HIS A 130 4.30 -2.75 -25.52
CA HIS A 130 4.40 -4.20 -25.69
C HIS A 130 4.87 -4.55 -27.12
N GLU A 131 6.17 -4.78 -27.30
CA GLU A 131 6.68 -5.67 -28.33
C GLU A 131 7.42 -6.80 -27.63
N GLY A 132 6.91 -8.03 -27.78
CA GLY A 132 7.51 -9.22 -27.20
C GLY A 132 8.98 -9.37 -27.60
N HIS A 133 9.85 -9.31 -26.63
CA HIS A 133 11.26 -9.62 -26.81
C HIS A 133 11.64 -10.87 -26.03
N ASP A 134 11.95 -11.93 -26.80
CA ASP A 134 12.69 -13.10 -26.35
C ASP A 134 14.04 -12.67 -25.79
N HIS A 135 14.29 -12.87 -24.49
CA HIS A 135 15.60 -12.68 -23.91
C HIS A 135 16.51 -13.88 -24.17
N GLU A 136 17.37 -13.76 -25.16
CA GLU A 136 18.60 -14.56 -25.22
C GLU A 136 19.65 -13.93 -24.30
N SER A 137 20.12 -14.74 -23.38
CA SER A 137 21.20 -14.44 -22.46
C SER A 137 22.54 -14.29 -23.19
N SER A 138 23.30 -13.22 -22.95
CA SER A 138 24.78 -13.29 -22.87
C SER A 138 25.41 -11.98 -22.38
N ASP A 139 26.34 -12.17 -21.47
CA ASP A 139 27.58 -11.44 -21.23
C ASP A 139 27.68 -10.41 -20.09
N GLU A 140 28.55 -10.84 -19.18
CA GLU A 140 29.15 -10.11 -18.06
C GLU A 140 29.70 -8.72 -18.47
N HIS A 141 29.18 -7.66 -17.85
CA HIS A 141 29.94 -6.44 -17.65
C HIS A 141 29.66 -5.86 -16.25
N GLU A 142 30.68 -5.92 -15.40
CA GLU A 142 30.75 -5.15 -14.17
C GLU A 142 30.69 -3.64 -14.50
N HIS A 143 29.57 -3.03 -14.25
CA HIS A 143 29.47 -1.58 -14.10
C HIS A 143 28.88 -1.25 -12.73
N HIS A 144 29.74 -0.83 -11.82
CA HIS A 144 29.37 -0.04 -10.64
C HIS A 144 28.82 1.33 -11.10
N GLY A 145 27.59 1.35 -11.48
CA GLY A 145 26.77 2.53 -11.63
C GLY A 145 25.49 2.23 -10.89
N HIS A 146 25.19 2.98 -9.85
CA HIS A 146 23.90 2.92 -9.17
C HIS A 146 22.85 3.44 -10.17
N SER A 147 22.34 2.57 -11.04
CA SER A 147 21.02 2.74 -11.62
C SER A 147 20.07 2.41 -10.47
N HIS A 148 19.36 3.39 -9.97
CA HIS A 148 18.21 3.18 -9.11
C HIS A 148 17.13 2.59 -10.02
N ASP A 149 17.10 1.26 -10.15
CA ASP A 149 15.97 0.58 -10.73
C ASP A 149 14.77 0.90 -9.81
N GLU A 150 13.83 1.65 -10.33
CA GLU A 150 12.62 1.98 -9.60
C GLU A 150 11.69 0.76 -9.64
N TYR A 151 11.38 0.21 -8.45
CA TYR A 151 10.48 -0.93 -8.31
C TYR A 151 9.09 -0.48 -7.92
N ASP A 152 8.08 -1.22 -8.38
CA ASP A 152 6.71 -1.04 -7.93
C ASP A 152 6.59 -1.42 -6.44
N GLU A 153 6.05 -0.50 -5.64
CA GLU A 153 5.98 -0.67 -4.18
C GLU A 153 4.71 -1.39 -3.71
N HIS A 154 3.74 -1.66 -4.61
CA HIS A 154 2.40 -2.14 -4.26
C HIS A 154 2.31 -3.66 -4.07
N ALA A 155 3.36 -4.29 -3.54
CA ALA A 155 3.46 -5.74 -3.37
C ALA A 155 2.32 -6.34 -2.53
N TRP A 156 1.68 -5.55 -1.66
CA TRP A 156 0.54 -6.00 -0.85
C TRP A 156 -0.73 -6.28 -1.66
N LEU A 157 -0.84 -5.79 -2.91
CA LEU A 157 -1.99 -6.05 -3.77
C LEU A 157 -1.94 -7.44 -4.42
N SER A 158 -0.80 -8.14 -4.41
CA SER A 158 -0.72 -9.54 -4.79
C SER A 158 -1.28 -10.43 -3.68
N LEU A 159 -2.25 -11.29 -4.01
CA LEU A 159 -2.74 -12.32 -3.11
C LEU A 159 -1.70 -13.41 -2.83
N LYS A 160 -0.85 -13.70 -3.83
CA LYS A 160 0.27 -14.64 -3.69
C LYS A 160 1.30 -14.12 -2.68
N ASN A 161 1.71 -12.85 -2.81
CA ASN A 161 2.66 -12.23 -1.89
C ASN A 161 2.06 -12.09 -0.49
N ALA A 162 0.78 -11.70 -0.38
CA ALA A 162 0.10 -11.54 0.91
C ALA A 162 0.14 -12.82 1.76
N LYS A 163 0.03 -14.01 1.15
CA LYS A 163 0.17 -15.29 1.86
C LYS A 163 1.56 -15.46 2.45
N MET A 164 2.59 -15.21 1.65
CA MET A 164 3.99 -15.30 2.07
C MET A 164 4.29 -14.29 3.20
N PHE A 165 3.85 -13.04 3.05
CA PHE A 165 4.01 -12.02 4.08
C PHE A 165 3.32 -12.42 5.39
N CYS A 166 2.11 -12.97 5.34
CA CYS A 166 1.41 -13.45 6.53
C CYS A 166 2.17 -14.58 7.24
N GLU A 167 2.77 -15.52 6.50
CA GLU A 167 3.59 -16.59 7.08
C GLU A 167 4.82 -16.03 7.80
N ASP A 168 5.51 -15.10 7.18
CA ASP A 168 6.72 -14.51 7.77
C ASP A 168 6.40 -13.60 8.95
N ILE A 169 5.34 -12.79 8.86
CA ILE A 169 4.85 -11.97 9.98
C ILE A 169 4.46 -12.87 11.17
N SER A 170 3.78 -14.00 10.91
CA SER A 170 3.41 -14.93 11.98
C SER A 170 4.63 -15.47 12.73
N LYS A 171 5.69 -15.86 11.99
CA LYS A 171 6.96 -16.31 12.60
C LYS A 171 7.63 -15.18 13.39
N LEU A 172 7.66 -13.98 12.83
CA LEU A 172 8.27 -12.81 13.45
C LEU A 172 7.59 -12.43 14.77
N LEU A 173 6.27 -12.47 14.82
CA LEU A 173 5.50 -12.22 16.04
C LEU A 173 5.74 -13.31 17.10
N ASP A 174 5.82 -14.58 16.66
CA ASP A 174 6.09 -15.72 17.57
C ASP A 174 7.50 -15.65 18.20
N GLU A 175 8.48 -15.11 17.50
CA GLU A 175 9.83 -14.89 18.04
C GLU A 175 9.87 -13.85 19.15
N ILE A 176 8.99 -12.85 19.12
CA ILE A 176 8.93 -11.78 20.13
C ILE A 176 8.08 -12.21 21.34
N TYR A 177 6.90 -12.75 21.07
CA TYR A 177 5.97 -13.19 22.12
C TYR A 177 5.30 -14.50 21.68
N PRO A 178 5.90 -15.65 22.05
CA PRO A 178 5.47 -16.96 21.54
C PRO A 178 4.01 -17.30 21.85
N SER A 179 3.27 -17.72 20.81
CA SER A 179 1.90 -18.23 20.92
C SER A 179 1.57 -19.25 19.86
N SER A 180 1.02 -20.38 20.25
CA SER A 180 0.54 -21.41 19.32
C SER A 180 -0.69 -21.00 18.50
N SER A 181 -1.32 -19.86 18.79
CA SER A 181 -2.48 -19.35 18.08
C SER A 181 -2.10 -18.68 16.75
N TYR A 182 -0.91 -18.08 16.65
CA TYR A 182 -0.50 -17.30 15.47
C TYR A 182 -0.41 -18.17 14.21
N ASP A 183 0.27 -19.31 14.26
CA ASP A 183 0.35 -20.25 13.13
C ASP A 183 -1.04 -20.73 12.70
N LYS A 184 -1.92 -21.04 13.64
CA LYS A 184 -3.30 -21.45 13.35
C LYS A 184 -4.10 -20.32 12.70
N ASN A 185 -4.02 -19.11 13.25
CA ASN A 185 -4.74 -17.96 12.71
C ASN A 185 -4.22 -17.57 11.34
N CYS A 186 -2.89 -17.58 11.16
CA CYS A 186 -2.24 -17.34 9.87
C CYS A 186 -2.73 -18.34 8.80
N LYS A 187 -2.72 -19.64 9.09
CA LYS A 187 -3.24 -20.67 8.17
C LYS A 187 -4.71 -20.42 7.81
N ASN A 188 -5.55 -20.13 8.81
CA ASN A 188 -6.96 -19.83 8.55
C ASN A 188 -7.14 -18.57 7.69
N TYR A 189 -6.24 -17.60 7.80
CA TYR A 189 -6.28 -16.39 6.98
C TYR A 189 -5.81 -16.68 5.55
N ILE A 190 -4.75 -17.46 5.39
CA ILE A 190 -4.26 -17.92 4.08
C ILE A 190 -5.31 -18.76 3.35
N ASP A 191 -6.02 -19.67 4.06
CA ASP A 191 -7.12 -20.44 3.49
C ASP A 191 -8.21 -19.52 2.89
N LYS A 192 -8.50 -18.40 3.53
CA LYS A 192 -9.44 -17.39 3.00
C LYS A 192 -8.88 -16.64 1.79
N ILE A 193 -7.57 -16.33 1.77
CA ILE A 193 -6.92 -15.75 0.59
C ILE A 193 -7.00 -16.73 -0.59
N ASP A 194 -6.74 -18.01 -0.37
CA ASP A 194 -6.83 -19.05 -1.40
C ASP A 194 -8.27 -19.24 -1.89
N GLU A 195 -9.25 -19.23 -0.99
CA GLU A 195 -10.66 -19.27 -1.34
C GLU A 195 -11.04 -18.06 -2.21
N LEU A 196 -10.63 -16.86 -1.81
CA LEU A 196 -10.86 -15.63 -2.58
C LEU A 196 -10.22 -15.73 -3.96
N SER A 197 -8.92 -16.05 -4.05
CA SER A 197 -8.19 -16.16 -5.31
C SER A 197 -8.83 -17.19 -6.26
N SER A 198 -9.26 -18.34 -5.74
CA SER A 198 -9.84 -19.42 -6.54
C SER A 198 -11.20 -19.06 -7.19
N GLN A 199 -11.89 -18.05 -6.70
CA GLN A 199 -13.17 -17.59 -7.26
C GLN A 199 -13.00 -16.73 -8.52
N PHE A 200 -11.77 -16.28 -8.79
CA PHE A 200 -11.46 -15.37 -9.88
C PHE A 200 -10.55 -16.05 -10.90
N VAL A 201 -11.20 -16.61 -11.91
CA VAL A 201 -10.55 -17.12 -13.13
C VAL A 201 -11.06 -16.25 -14.26
N PHE A 202 -10.14 -15.65 -15.01
CA PHE A 202 -10.47 -14.82 -16.15
C PHE A 202 -10.18 -15.61 -17.43
N GLU A 203 -11.18 -15.65 -18.32
CA GLU A 203 -11.07 -16.33 -19.60
C GLU A 203 -11.36 -15.32 -20.73
N GLY A 204 -10.54 -15.29 -21.77
CA GLY A 204 -10.77 -14.42 -22.92
C GLY A 204 -9.86 -13.18 -22.97
N ASN A 205 -10.42 -12.00 -23.16
CA ASN A 205 -9.63 -10.76 -23.18
C ASN A 205 -9.28 -10.35 -21.76
N ASN A 206 -8.01 -10.43 -21.41
CA ASN A 206 -7.47 -10.13 -20.08
C ASN A 206 -6.97 -8.69 -19.95
N ASN A 207 -7.39 -7.78 -20.86
CA ASN A 207 -6.94 -6.39 -20.82
C ASN A 207 -7.71 -5.59 -19.78
N ILE A 208 -6.99 -4.91 -18.90
CA ILE A 208 -7.52 -3.93 -17.94
C ILE A 208 -7.00 -2.54 -18.32
N ILE A 209 -7.86 -1.55 -18.27
CA ILE A 209 -7.54 -0.18 -18.69
C ILE A 209 -7.73 0.77 -17.51
N PHE A 210 -6.64 1.41 -17.11
CA PHE A 210 -6.63 2.40 -16.03
C PHE A 210 -6.46 3.80 -16.61
N ALA A 211 -7.48 4.62 -16.48
CA ALA A 211 -7.37 6.05 -16.78
C ALA A 211 -6.89 6.84 -15.56
N ASP A 212 -5.85 6.34 -14.92
CA ASP A 212 -5.26 6.82 -13.67
C ASP A 212 -3.87 6.20 -13.48
N ARG A 213 -3.28 6.35 -12.28
CA ARG A 213 -2.11 5.60 -11.81
C ARG A 213 -2.44 4.11 -11.70
N PHE A 214 -1.43 3.27 -11.91
CA PHE A 214 -1.60 1.83 -11.90
C PHE A 214 -0.81 1.15 -10.78
N PRO A 215 -1.38 1.03 -9.57
CA PRO A 215 -0.74 0.33 -8.45
C PRO A 215 -0.94 -1.19 -8.47
N PHE A 216 -1.60 -1.75 -9.47
CA PHE A 216 -2.07 -3.15 -9.46
C PHE A 216 -1.18 -4.11 -10.27
N ARG A 217 0.14 -3.80 -10.49
CA ARG A 217 1.04 -4.64 -11.27
C ARG A 217 1.16 -6.05 -10.70
N TYR A 218 1.41 -6.19 -9.40
CA TYR A 218 1.49 -7.48 -8.74
C TYR A 218 0.18 -8.28 -8.79
N LEU A 219 -0.97 -7.60 -8.69
CA LEU A 219 -2.27 -8.25 -8.88
C LEU A 219 -2.46 -8.70 -10.33
N ALA A 220 -2.03 -7.89 -11.29
CA ALA A 220 -2.12 -8.23 -12.70
C ALA A 220 -1.27 -9.48 -13.03
N GLU A 221 -0.08 -9.61 -12.44
CA GLU A 221 0.74 -10.83 -12.56
C GLU A 221 0.09 -12.05 -11.91
N ASP A 222 -0.53 -11.90 -10.73
CA ASP A 222 -1.21 -13.01 -10.06
C ASP A 222 -2.28 -13.68 -10.94
N PHE A 223 -2.90 -12.91 -11.83
CA PHE A 223 -4.03 -13.35 -12.68
C PHE A 223 -3.74 -13.32 -14.19
N ASP A 224 -2.48 -13.16 -14.60
CA ASP A 224 -2.05 -13.09 -16.01
C ASP A 224 -2.87 -12.06 -16.81
N LEU A 225 -2.99 -10.84 -16.26
CA LEU A 225 -3.72 -9.74 -16.87
C LEU A 225 -2.77 -8.80 -17.62
N ASN A 226 -3.17 -8.41 -18.83
CA ASN A 226 -2.54 -7.29 -19.53
C ASN A 226 -3.12 -5.99 -19.00
N TRP A 227 -2.31 -4.95 -18.94
CA TRP A 227 -2.76 -3.65 -18.45
C TRP A 227 -2.32 -2.50 -19.35
N TYR A 228 -3.15 -1.47 -19.38
CA TYR A 228 -2.89 -0.18 -20.02
C TYR A 228 -3.22 0.91 -19.02
N ALA A 229 -2.32 1.86 -18.80
CA ALA A 229 -2.50 2.89 -17.78
C ALA A 229 -2.12 4.28 -18.26
N ALA A 230 -2.79 5.29 -17.72
CA ALA A 230 -2.42 6.67 -17.98
C ALA A 230 -1.06 7.03 -17.36
N PHE A 231 -0.78 6.43 -16.20
CA PHE A 231 0.48 6.56 -15.48
C PHE A 231 0.93 5.16 -15.03
N PRO A 232 2.01 4.62 -15.59
CA PRO A 232 2.42 3.23 -15.34
C PRO A 232 2.95 2.98 -13.92
N GLY A 233 3.19 4.02 -13.14
CA GLY A 233 3.62 3.94 -11.73
C GLY A 233 2.88 4.96 -10.88
N CYS A 234 3.38 5.18 -9.67
CA CYS A 234 2.91 6.25 -8.77
C CYS A 234 3.66 7.57 -8.98
N SER A 235 4.08 7.84 -10.20
CA SER A 235 4.80 9.07 -10.55
C SER A 235 4.02 10.32 -10.11
N ALA A 236 4.76 11.38 -9.82
CA ALA A 236 4.19 12.69 -9.53
C ALA A 236 3.56 13.38 -10.76
N GLU A 237 3.56 12.71 -11.91
CA GLU A 237 2.94 13.24 -13.12
C GLU A 237 1.43 13.41 -12.91
N THR A 238 0.96 14.59 -13.26
CA THR A 238 -0.44 14.98 -13.07
C THR A 238 -1.20 15.07 -14.40
N GLU A 239 -0.50 15.00 -15.54
CA GLU A 239 -1.07 15.14 -16.87
C GLU A 239 -0.55 14.03 -17.79
N ALA A 240 -1.46 13.17 -18.27
CA ALA A 240 -1.13 12.15 -19.25
C ALA A 240 -0.75 12.80 -20.60
N SER A 241 0.23 12.22 -21.29
CA SER A 241 0.64 12.68 -22.61
C SER A 241 -0.49 12.54 -23.64
N PHE A 242 -0.42 13.30 -24.72
CA PHE A 242 -1.39 13.15 -25.80
C PHE A 242 -1.33 11.76 -26.45
N ASP A 243 -0.13 11.19 -26.54
CA ASP A 243 0.08 9.86 -27.13
C ASP A 243 -0.52 8.78 -26.21
N THR A 244 -0.32 8.85 -24.89
CA THR A 244 -0.94 7.95 -23.92
C THR A 244 -2.47 8.02 -23.98
N LEU A 245 -3.05 9.23 -24.05
CA LEU A 245 -4.49 9.39 -24.21
C LEU A 245 -5.03 8.76 -25.49
N LYS A 246 -4.29 8.90 -26.58
CA LYS A 246 -4.64 8.32 -27.88
C LYS A 246 -4.55 6.79 -27.83
N GLU A 247 -3.52 6.26 -27.22
CA GLU A 247 -3.34 4.81 -27.03
C GLU A 247 -4.49 4.22 -26.22
N LEU A 248 -4.75 4.74 -25.00
CA LEU A 248 -5.86 4.28 -24.18
C LEU A 248 -7.21 4.37 -24.91
N SER A 249 -7.43 5.45 -25.67
CA SER A 249 -8.67 5.61 -26.43
C SER A 249 -8.79 4.59 -27.58
N ASN A 250 -7.66 4.20 -28.20
CA ASN A 250 -7.64 3.15 -29.20
C ASN A 250 -7.92 1.77 -28.59
N VAL A 251 -7.30 1.44 -27.46
CA VAL A 251 -7.55 0.18 -26.75
C VAL A 251 -9.03 0.08 -26.34
N VAL A 252 -9.61 1.14 -25.77
CA VAL A 252 -11.05 1.18 -25.44
C VAL A 252 -11.92 0.96 -26.67
N LYS A 253 -11.55 1.53 -27.83
CA LYS A 253 -12.29 1.38 -29.07
C LYS A 253 -12.20 -0.03 -29.66
N GLU A 254 -11.04 -0.68 -29.53
CA GLU A 254 -10.79 -2.04 -30.05
C GLU A 254 -11.44 -3.09 -29.16
N ASP A 255 -11.22 -3.02 -27.85
CA ASP A 255 -11.67 -4.00 -26.89
C ASP A 255 -13.14 -3.83 -26.48
N ARG A 256 -13.67 -2.62 -26.53
CA ARG A 256 -15.03 -2.28 -26.07
C ARG A 256 -15.34 -2.84 -24.71
N PRO A 257 -14.51 -2.54 -23.69
CA PRO A 257 -14.69 -3.08 -22.37
C PRO A 257 -16.01 -2.61 -21.74
N ALA A 258 -16.52 -3.37 -20.78
CA ALA A 258 -17.69 -2.93 -20.02
C ALA A 258 -17.38 -1.71 -19.13
N GLY A 259 -16.12 -1.50 -18.78
CA GLY A 259 -15.66 -0.37 -17.98
C GLY A 259 -14.16 -0.16 -18.05
N ILE A 260 -13.71 0.99 -17.55
CA ILE A 260 -12.31 1.34 -17.32
C ILE A 260 -12.14 1.76 -15.86
N PHE A 261 -10.92 1.63 -15.36
CA PHE A 261 -10.66 1.78 -13.93
C PHE A 261 -10.01 3.12 -13.58
N VAL A 262 -10.31 3.58 -12.37
CA VAL A 262 -9.61 4.64 -11.66
C VAL A 262 -9.39 4.21 -10.21
N THR A 263 -8.39 4.75 -9.53
CA THR A 263 -8.15 4.48 -8.11
C THR A 263 -9.23 5.12 -7.22
N GLU A 264 -9.30 4.74 -5.95
CA GLU A 264 -10.28 5.27 -4.99
C GLU A 264 -10.21 6.79 -4.83
N THR A 265 -9.01 7.37 -4.97
CA THR A 265 -8.75 8.82 -4.89
C THR A 265 -8.70 9.49 -6.26
N GLY A 266 -8.74 8.70 -7.34
CA GLY A 266 -8.61 9.18 -8.71
C GLY A 266 -9.78 10.07 -9.16
N ASP A 267 -9.48 10.96 -10.10
CA ASP A 267 -10.45 11.85 -10.75
C ASP A 267 -10.99 11.19 -12.03
N ASP A 268 -12.29 11.25 -12.23
CA ASP A 268 -12.95 10.68 -13.42
C ASP A 268 -12.69 11.47 -14.72
N SER A 269 -12.04 12.64 -14.67
CA SER A 269 -11.89 13.54 -15.81
C SER A 269 -11.14 12.90 -16.96
N LEU A 270 -10.04 12.21 -16.64
CA LEU A 270 -9.21 11.53 -17.62
C LEU A 270 -9.97 10.35 -18.24
N ALA A 271 -10.64 9.56 -17.41
CA ALA A 271 -11.48 8.45 -17.87
C ALA A 271 -12.57 8.91 -18.83
N LYS A 272 -13.26 10.01 -18.52
CA LYS A 272 -14.27 10.62 -19.40
C LYS A 272 -13.67 11.06 -20.73
N THR A 273 -12.45 11.60 -20.72
CA THR A 273 -11.74 12.03 -21.93
C THR A 273 -11.37 10.84 -22.81
N VAL A 274 -10.82 9.77 -22.22
CA VAL A 274 -10.48 8.52 -22.93
C VAL A 274 -11.71 7.91 -23.58
N ILE A 275 -12.83 7.78 -22.83
CA ILE A 275 -14.10 7.26 -23.36
C ILE A 275 -14.62 8.13 -24.51
N ALA A 276 -14.64 9.45 -24.34
CA ALA A 276 -15.12 10.37 -25.38
C ALA A 276 -14.30 10.28 -26.68
N ASN A 277 -12.97 10.16 -26.56
CA ASN A 277 -12.07 10.05 -27.70
C ASN A 277 -12.16 8.69 -28.41
N SER A 278 -12.50 7.62 -27.71
CA SER A 278 -12.69 6.28 -28.28
C SER A 278 -13.92 6.24 -29.20
N GLY A 279 -14.90 7.10 -28.98
CA GLY A 279 -16.20 7.13 -29.68
C GLY A 279 -17.17 6.04 -29.21
N GLU A 280 -16.78 5.24 -28.21
CA GLU A 280 -17.61 4.20 -27.62
C GLU A 280 -18.58 4.79 -26.58
N GLN A 281 -19.69 4.07 -26.35
CA GLN A 281 -20.73 4.46 -25.40
C GLN A 281 -20.98 3.33 -24.40
N ASN A 282 -21.53 3.68 -23.24
CA ASN A 282 -21.87 2.73 -22.17
C ASN A 282 -20.64 2.06 -21.52
N ILE A 283 -19.50 2.75 -21.50
CA ILE A 283 -18.32 2.35 -20.73
C ILE A 283 -18.47 2.88 -19.31
N GLU A 284 -18.46 1.99 -18.32
CA GLU A 284 -18.54 2.36 -16.90
C GLU A 284 -17.16 2.85 -16.40
N ILE A 285 -17.14 3.87 -15.57
CA ILE A 285 -15.92 4.25 -14.81
C ILE A 285 -16.01 3.56 -13.45
N ILE A 286 -15.08 2.66 -13.19
CA ILE A 286 -15.11 1.77 -12.02
C ILE A 286 -13.98 2.15 -11.08
N LYS A 287 -14.30 2.41 -9.81
CA LYS A 287 -13.30 2.65 -8.79
C LYS A 287 -12.81 1.35 -8.18
N VAL A 288 -11.49 1.26 -8.01
CA VAL A 288 -10.79 0.19 -7.29
C VAL A 288 -9.93 0.78 -6.19
N ASN A 289 -9.70 0.03 -5.13
CA ASN A 289 -9.05 0.53 -3.93
C ASN A 289 -7.63 -0.03 -3.81
N SER A 290 -6.64 0.84 -3.88
CA SER A 290 -5.22 0.48 -3.75
C SER A 290 -4.78 0.27 -2.30
N MET A 291 -5.59 0.62 -1.33
CA MET A 291 -5.28 0.59 0.11
C MET A 291 -4.13 1.52 0.54
N GLN A 292 -3.71 2.44 -0.32
CA GLN A 292 -2.64 3.41 0.00
C GLN A 292 -3.09 4.49 0.99
N SER A 293 -4.39 4.81 0.99
CA SER A 293 -4.94 6.00 1.66
C SER A 293 -6.10 5.65 2.61
N ILE A 294 -6.00 4.52 3.31
CA ILE A 294 -7.07 4.08 4.22
C ILE A 294 -7.02 4.85 5.55
N PRO A 295 -8.05 5.64 5.90
CA PRO A 295 -8.08 6.36 7.17
C PRO A 295 -8.38 5.43 8.35
N LYS A 296 -8.08 5.91 9.56
CA LYS A 296 -8.51 5.25 10.80
C LYS A 296 -10.04 5.20 10.87
N GLY A 297 -10.55 4.02 11.23
CA GLY A 297 -11.99 3.80 11.33
C GLY A 297 -12.61 3.17 10.08
N GLU A 298 -11.82 2.85 9.05
CA GLU A 298 -12.25 1.91 8.03
C GLU A 298 -12.64 0.58 8.70
N VAL A 299 -13.80 0.06 8.34
CA VAL A 299 -14.36 -1.15 8.95
C VAL A 299 -14.14 -2.39 8.10
N ARG A 300 -13.83 -2.22 6.79
CA ARG A 300 -13.51 -3.33 5.89
C ARG A 300 -12.08 -3.79 6.13
N GLY A 301 -11.88 -5.10 6.15
CA GLY A 301 -10.56 -5.70 6.19
C GLY A 301 -9.91 -5.79 4.80
N TYR A 302 -8.65 -6.19 4.77
CA TYR A 302 -7.89 -6.39 3.53
C TYR A 302 -8.61 -7.32 2.55
N LEU A 303 -9.09 -8.48 3.02
CA LEU A 303 -9.79 -9.46 2.17
C LEU A 303 -11.07 -8.92 1.56
N GLU A 304 -11.83 -8.12 2.31
CA GLU A 304 -13.07 -7.53 1.84
C GLU A 304 -12.80 -6.49 0.74
N ILE A 305 -11.76 -5.67 0.90
CA ILE A 305 -11.34 -4.71 -0.13
C ILE A 305 -10.82 -5.44 -1.37
N MET A 306 -10.02 -6.51 -1.20
CA MET A 306 -9.54 -7.30 -2.33
C MET A 306 -10.69 -7.99 -3.07
N GLU A 307 -11.70 -8.51 -2.36
CA GLU A 307 -12.89 -9.07 -2.97
C GLU A 307 -13.67 -8.02 -3.79
N GLU A 308 -13.82 -6.80 -3.27
CA GLU A 308 -14.42 -5.69 -4.01
C GLU A 308 -13.63 -5.37 -5.29
N ASN A 309 -12.29 -5.30 -5.22
CA ASN A 309 -11.41 -5.07 -6.37
C ASN A 309 -11.56 -6.17 -7.43
N LEU A 310 -11.49 -7.44 -7.01
CA LEU A 310 -11.63 -8.58 -7.92
C LEU A 310 -13.02 -8.64 -8.57
N ASN A 311 -14.07 -8.32 -7.81
CA ASN A 311 -15.43 -8.21 -8.34
C ASN A 311 -15.56 -7.06 -9.36
N ALA A 312 -14.84 -5.95 -9.16
CA ALA A 312 -14.76 -4.86 -10.12
C ALA A 312 -14.07 -5.32 -11.42
N LEU A 313 -12.94 -6.04 -11.33
CA LEU A 313 -12.26 -6.64 -12.48
C LEU A 313 -13.19 -7.60 -13.23
N LYS A 314 -13.91 -8.47 -12.52
CA LYS A 314 -14.82 -9.47 -13.11
C LYS A 314 -16.00 -8.85 -13.88
N LYS A 315 -16.38 -7.61 -13.60
CA LYS A 315 -17.40 -6.90 -14.41
C LYS A 315 -16.88 -6.56 -15.81
N VAL A 316 -15.57 -6.35 -15.95
CA VAL A 316 -14.92 -5.89 -17.19
C VAL A 316 -14.36 -7.06 -17.97
N LEU A 317 -13.70 -7.98 -17.29
CA LEU A 317 -13.12 -9.20 -17.83
C LEU A 317 -14.21 -10.27 -17.99
N LYS A 318 -14.31 -10.85 -19.17
CA LYS A 318 -15.35 -11.86 -19.50
C LYS A 318 -14.71 -13.23 -19.66
#